data_be0f57a7e936bdb71d5b8e93c2caf7dd
#
_entry.id   be0f57a7e936bdb71d5b8e93c2caf7dd
#
_cell.length_a   1.000
_cell.length_b   1.000
_cell.length_c   1.000
_cell.angle_alpha   90.00
_cell.angle_beta   90.00
_cell.angle_gamma   90.00
#
_symmetry.space_group_name_H-M   'P 1'
#
loop_
_entity.id
_entity.type
_entity.pdbx_description
1 polymer ?
#
loop_
_entity_poly.entity_id
_entity_poly.type
_entity_poly.pdbx_seq_one_letter_code
_entity_poly.pdbx_strand_id
1 'polypeptide(L)'
;MDGNPCWEQFLNQVEWIARANGPVVGFMNWQSVVNNAYRLRGEELFPDMISEPDRVKHIFECVTQTMIEGMRRLYERQKASGVELTHATISNCLVNLLSPEMYEEFVLPYDRRVAEAFSMIGVHNCAWNADPYVPHYARLPDVAYMDMGLESDLERARAAFPTARRALMYTPMDVKEKTLAQLTADLERIAGEYGPCDVVFADIDRGVPDQRIHELIDLCERISDRSAAVATSPT
;
A
#
# COMPACT_ATOMS: atom_id res chain seq x y z
N MET A 1 -7.75 -23.75 -5.41
CA MET A 1 -8.55 -23.09 -4.36
C MET A 1 -9.84 -23.83 -4.05
N ASP A 2 -10.47 -24.45 -5.02
CA ASP A 2 -11.70 -25.23 -4.80
C ASP A 2 -11.44 -26.38 -3.81
N GLY A 3 -12.36 -26.56 -2.86
CA GLY A 3 -12.20 -27.52 -1.76
C GLY A 3 -11.25 -27.09 -0.64
N ASN A 4 -10.69 -25.87 -0.68
CA ASN A 4 -9.90 -25.35 0.42
C ASN A 4 -10.83 -24.76 1.50
N PRO A 5 -10.87 -25.31 2.72
CA PRO A 5 -11.83 -24.89 3.75
C PRO A 5 -11.64 -23.43 4.19
N CYS A 6 -10.41 -22.89 4.18
CA CYS A 6 -10.17 -21.48 4.52
C CYS A 6 -10.73 -20.54 3.44
N TRP A 7 -10.59 -20.93 2.16
CA TRP A 7 -11.16 -20.17 1.05
C TRP A 7 -12.69 -20.19 1.08
N GLU A 8 -13.29 -21.35 1.33
CA GLU A 8 -14.74 -21.48 1.46
C GLU A 8 -15.29 -20.68 2.66
N GLN A 9 -14.60 -20.74 3.79
CA GLN A 9 -14.97 -19.92 4.96
C GLN A 9 -14.89 -18.42 4.65
N PHE A 10 -13.84 -17.97 3.97
CA PHE A 10 -13.70 -16.58 3.54
C PHE A 10 -14.86 -16.15 2.63
N LEU A 11 -15.20 -16.96 1.62
CA LEU A 11 -16.32 -16.66 0.74
C LEU A 11 -17.67 -16.61 1.47
N ASN A 12 -17.88 -17.51 2.44
CA ASN A 12 -19.07 -17.50 3.29
C ASN A 12 -19.17 -16.20 4.13
N GLN A 13 -18.04 -15.68 4.60
CA GLN A 13 -18.01 -14.38 5.31
C GLN A 13 -18.37 -13.22 4.36
N VAL A 14 -17.82 -13.21 3.15
CA VAL A 14 -18.17 -12.21 2.13
C VAL A 14 -19.67 -12.23 1.83
N GLU A 15 -20.25 -13.41 1.65
CA GLU A 15 -21.69 -13.57 1.41
C GLU A 15 -22.54 -13.13 2.62
N TRP A 16 -22.09 -13.44 3.83
CA TRP A 16 -22.77 -13.01 5.05
C TRP A 16 -22.78 -11.50 5.18
N ILE A 17 -21.65 -10.82 4.93
CA ILE A 17 -21.55 -9.37 4.94
C ILE A 17 -22.46 -8.77 3.85
N ALA A 18 -22.44 -9.35 2.65
CA ALA A 18 -23.26 -8.88 1.54
C ALA A 18 -24.78 -8.97 1.83
N ARG A 19 -25.22 -10.01 2.54
CA ARG A 19 -26.63 -10.15 2.95
C ARG A 19 -27.04 -9.12 4.00
N ALA A 20 -26.11 -8.73 4.90
CA ALA A 20 -26.40 -7.80 5.98
C ALA A 20 -26.28 -6.32 5.53
N ASN A 21 -25.36 -6.00 4.65
CA ASN A 21 -24.97 -4.62 4.33
C ASN A 21 -25.04 -4.27 2.84
N GLY A 22 -25.46 -5.19 1.98
CA GLY A 22 -25.41 -5.02 0.53
C GLY A 22 -24.06 -5.44 -0.09
N PRO A 23 -23.84 -5.20 -1.38
CA PRO A 23 -22.64 -5.66 -2.08
C PRO A 23 -21.35 -5.21 -1.39
N VAL A 24 -20.39 -6.12 -1.27
CA VAL A 24 -19.06 -5.80 -0.73
C VAL A 24 -18.28 -5.03 -1.79
N VAL A 25 -18.16 -3.72 -1.62
CA VAL A 25 -17.56 -2.79 -2.58
C VAL A 25 -16.06 -2.61 -2.40
N GLY A 26 -15.50 -3.01 -1.25
CA GLY A 26 -14.06 -2.95 -0.99
C GLY A 26 -13.30 -4.04 -1.73
N PHE A 27 -12.01 -3.80 -1.99
CA PHE A 27 -11.09 -4.85 -2.40
C PHE A 27 -10.25 -5.29 -1.20
N MET A 28 -9.74 -6.52 -1.25
CA MET A 28 -8.84 -7.00 -0.22
C MET A 28 -7.47 -6.35 -0.35
N ASN A 29 -6.92 -5.93 0.77
CA ASN A 29 -5.50 -5.57 0.84
C ASN A 29 -4.66 -6.87 0.82
N TRP A 30 -4.24 -7.25 -0.36
CA TRP A 30 -3.34 -8.36 -0.56
C TRP A 30 -1.93 -7.94 -0.15
N GLN A 31 -1.37 -8.64 0.82
CA GLN A 31 0.03 -8.41 1.16
C GLN A 31 0.91 -8.78 -0.04
N SER A 32 2.11 -8.20 -0.10
CA SER A 32 3.06 -8.51 -1.17
C SER A 32 3.52 -9.96 -1.16
N VAL A 33 4.20 -10.34 -2.22
CA VAL A 33 4.81 -11.67 -2.34
C VAL A 33 5.77 -11.96 -1.20
N VAL A 34 6.65 -11.00 -0.87
CA VAL A 34 7.63 -11.15 0.23
C VAL A 34 6.95 -11.26 1.58
N ASN A 35 5.90 -10.47 1.85
CA ASN A 35 5.19 -10.52 3.12
C ASN A 35 4.47 -11.87 3.30
N ASN A 36 3.84 -12.40 2.26
CA ASN A 36 3.18 -13.71 2.30
C ASN A 36 4.19 -14.85 2.41
N ALA A 37 5.30 -14.79 1.70
CA ALA A 37 6.38 -15.77 1.80
C ALA A 37 7.00 -15.79 3.20
N TYR A 38 7.18 -14.60 3.81
CA TYR A 38 7.63 -14.51 5.21
C TYR A 38 6.65 -15.16 6.19
N ARG A 39 5.34 -15.00 5.96
CA ARG A 39 4.34 -15.70 6.80
C ARG A 39 4.40 -17.22 6.68
N LEU A 40 4.83 -17.74 5.55
CA LEU A 40 5.00 -19.18 5.32
C LEU A 40 6.32 -19.73 5.86
N ARG A 41 7.43 -18.96 5.72
CA ARG A 41 8.78 -19.44 6.02
C ARG A 41 9.36 -18.87 7.31
N GLY A 42 8.80 -17.78 7.82
CA GLY A 42 9.33 -17.06 8.98
C GLY A 42 10.62 -16.29 8.65
N GLU A 43 11.41 -16.01 9.67
CA GLU A 43 12.65 -15.24 9.57
C GLU A 43 13.71 -15.91 8.68
N GLU A 44 13.63 -17.23 8.55
CA GLU A 44 14.53 -18.00 7.70
C GLU A 44 14.40 -17.66 6.20
N LEU A 45 13.35 -16.94 5.80
CA LEU A 45 13.19 -16.48 4.42
C LEU A 45 14.39 -15.64 3.96
N PHE A 46 14.88 -14.75 4.82
CA PHE A 46 15.97 -13.83 4.47
C PHE A 46 17.32 -14.53 4.32
N PRO A 47 17.82 -15.36 5.27
CA PRO A 47 19.02 -16.14 5.04
C PRO A 47 18.89 -17.14 3.87
N ASP A 48 17.70 -17.71 3.64
CA ASP A 48 17.44 -18.60 2.51
C ASP A 48 17.62 -17.89 1.16
N MET A 49 17.40 -16.58 1.05
CA MET A 49 17.67 -15.82 -0.18
C MET A 49 19.14 -15.95 -0.62
N ILE A 50 20.05 -16.15 0.33
CA ILE A 50 21.49 -16.28 0.09
C ILE A 50 21.88 -17.75 -0.05
N SER A 51 21.43 -18.60 0.89
CA SER A 51 21.86 -20.00 0.98
C SER A 51 21.06 -20.96 0.11
N GLU A 52 19.79 -20.65 -0.18
CA GLU A 52 18.84 -21.52 -0.90
C GLU A 52 17.97 -20.71 -1.90
N PRO A 53 18.57 -19.90 -2.79
CA PRO A 53 17.83 -18.94 -3.63
C PRO A 53 16.74 -19.60 -4.48
N ASP A 54 16.95 -20.80 -4.98
CA ASP A 54 15.96 -21.52 -5.79
C ASP A 54 14.73 -21.92 -4.97
N ARG A 55 14.90 -22.25 -3.69
CA ARG A 55 13.79 -22.50 -2.76
C ARG A 55 12.95 -21.24 -2.58
N VAL A 56 13.59 -20.10 -2.36
CA VAL A 56 12.89 -18.82 -2.19
C VAL A 56 12.14 -18.44 -3.46
N LYS A 57 12.78 -18.54 -4.62
CA LYS A 57 12.14 -18.30 -5.92
C LYS A 57 10.93 -19.21 -6.13
N HIS A 58 11.02 -20.47 -5.73
CA HIS A 58 9.88 -21.39 -5.80
C HIS A 58 8.72 -20.99 -4.86
N ILE A 59 9.04 -20.57 -3.63
CA ILE A 59 8.01 -20.04 -2.69
C ILE A 59 7.33 -18.80 -3.29
N PHE A 60 8.11 -17.85 -3.82
CA PHE A 60 7.57 -16.64 -4.44
C PHE A 60 6.70 -16.95 -5.66
N GLU A 61 7.09 -17.92 -6.47
CA GLU A 61 6.30 -18.41 -7.60
C GLU A 61 4.93 -18.91 -7.16
N CYS A 62 4.90 -19.81 -6.16
CA CYS A 62 3.66 -20.37 -5.62
C CYS A 62 2.76 -19.29 -4.99
N VAL A 63 3.36 -18.36 -4.23
CA VAL A 63 2.65 -17.23 -3.59
C VAL A 63 2.03 -16.34 -4.66
N THR A 64 2.82 -15.91 -5.65
CA THR A 64 2.35 -15.02 -6.72
C THR A 64 1.18 -15.62 -7.49
N GLN A 65 1.31 -16.88 -7.89
CA GLN A 65 0.25 -17.58 -8.61
C GLN A 65 -1.02 -17.67 -7.77
N THR A 66 -0.89 -18.00 -6.47
CA THR A 66 -2.01 -18.10 -5.56
C THR A 66 -2.69 -16.73 -5.35
N MET A 67 -1.91 -15.67 -5.21
CA MET A 67 -2.43 -14.31 -5.07
C MET A 67 -3.23 -13.90 -6.31
N ILE A 68 -2.66 -14.03 -7.50
CA ILE A 68 -3.33 -13.66 -8.75
C ILE A 68 -4.63 -14.44 -8.94
N GLU A 69 -4.61 -15.75 -8.72
CA GLU A 69 -5.81 -16.58 -8.85
C GLU A 69 -6.87 -16.21 -7.81
N GLY A 70 -6.45 -15.98 -6.56
CA GLY A 70 -7.37 -15.59 -5.48
C GLY A 70 -8.05 -14.25 -5.75
N MET A 71 -7.29 -13.24 -6.18
CA MET A 71 -7.84 -11.94 -6.55
C MET A 71 -8.84 -12.05 -7.71
N ARG A 72 -8.48 -12.75 -8.78
CA ARG A 72 -9.36 -12.92 -9.93
C ARG A 72 -10.70 -13.58 -9.55
N ARG A 73 -10.64 -14.67 -8.78
CA ARG A 73 -11.86 -15.36 -8.31
C ARG A 73 -12.74 -14.50 -7.42
N LEU A 74 -12.12 -13.69 -6.54
CA LEU A 74 -12.87 -12.75 -5.71
C LEU A 74 -13.52 -11.65 -6.56
N TYR A 75 -12.78 -11.07 -7.49
CA TYR A 75 -13.29 -10.00 -8.38
C TYR A 75 -14.40 -10.48 -9.29
N GLU A 76 -14.32 -11.71 -9.81
CA GLU A 76 -15.42 -12.33 -10.58
C GLU A 76 -16.69 -12.43 -9.74
N ARG A 77 -16.57 -12.83 -8.46
CA ARG A 77 -17.72 -12.85 -7.54
C ARG A 77 -18.28 -11.47 -7.26
N GLN A 78 -17.43 -10.49 -7.02
CA GLN A 78 -17.85 -9.10 -6.78
C GLN A 78 -18.53 -8.53 -8.03
N LYS A 79 -18.02 -8.82 -9.22
CA LYS A 79 -18.63 -8.42 -10.49
C LYS A 79 -20.04 -8.99 -10.66
N ALA A 80 -20.25 -10.24 -10.28
CA ALA A 80 -21.58 -10.85 -10.27
C ALA A 80 -22.56 -10.14 -9.32
N SER A 81 -22.05 -9.44 -8.30
CA SER A 81 -22.82 -8.61 -7.36
C SER A 81 -22.92 -7.13 -7.78
N GLY A 82 -22.46 -6.77 -8.99
CA GLY A 82 -22.48 -5.40 -9.50
C GLY A 82 -21.28 -4.53 -9.12
N VAL A 83 -20.20 -5.12 -8.57
CA VAL A 83 -18.96 -4.40 -8.19
C VAL A 83 -17.83 -4.84 -9.11
N GLU A 84 -17.36 -3.95 -9.98
CA GLU A 84 -16.24 -4.24 -10.88
C GLU A 84 -14.93 -3.70 -10.33
N LEU A 85 -14.00 -4.60 -10.01
CA LEU A 85 -12.63 -4.31 -9.59
C LEU A 85 -11.66 -4.83 -10.64
N THR A 86 -10.70 -3.99 -11.03
CA THR A 86 -9.73 -4.31 -12.09
C THR A 86 -8.28 -4.07 -11.67
N HIS A 87 -8.07 -3.51 -10.49
CA HIS A 87 -6.76 -3.17 -9.94
C HIS A 87 -6.34 -4.10 -8.81
N ALA A 88 -5.04 -4.15 -8.53
CA ALA A 88 -4.48 -4.81 -7.37
C ALA A 88 -3.64 -3.84 -6.55
N THR A 89 -3.44 -4.15 -5.26
CA THR A 89 -2.50 -3.45 -4.40
C THR A 89 -1.55 -4.46 -3.78
N ILE A 90 -0.26 -4.15 -3.77
CA ILE A 90 0.77 -4.92 -3.08
C ILE A 90 1.25 -4.13 -1.86
N SER A 91 1.27 -4.80 -0.71
CA SER A 91 1.75 -4.20 0.56
C SER A 91 3.19 -4.65 0.81
N ASN A 92 4.14 -3.82 0.41
CA ASN A 92 5.58 -4.10 0.46
C ASN A 92 6.23 -3.69 1.79
N CYS A 93 5.56 -3.90 2.93
CA CYS A 93 6.06 -3.47 4.24
C CYS A 93 7.41 -4.11 4.60
N LEU A 94 7.65 -5.38 4.24
CA LEU A 94 8.89 -6.09 4.55
C LEU A 94 10.03 -5.85 3.54
N VAL A 95 9.76 -5.19 2.43
CA VAL A 95 10.80 -4.84 1.45
C VAL A 95 11.91 -4.01 2.09
N ASN A 96 11.57 -3.21 3.08
CA ASN A 96 12.53 -2.39 3.83
C ASN A 96 13.57 -3.20 4.65
N LEU A 97 13.41 -4.51 4.74
CA LEU A 97 14.41 -5.43 5.33
C LEU A 97 15.39 -5.98 4.27
N LEU A 98 15.20 -5.65 3.00
CA LEU A 98 16.03 -6.09 1.88
C LEU A 98 16.91 -4.95 1.39
N SER A 99 18.05 -5.26 0.78
CA SER A 99 18.73 -4.25 -0.02
C SER A 99 17.96 -4.01 -1.33
N PRO A 100 18.16 -2.85 -1.99
CA PRO A 100 17.56 -2.61 -3.31
C PRO A 100 17.89 -3.68 -4.35
N GLU A 101 19.11 -4.22 -4.30
CA GLU A 101 19.57 -5.29 -5.20
C GLU A 101 18.83 -6.60 -4.91
N MET A 102 18.63 -6.94 -3.63
CA MET A 102 17.84 -8.12 -3.24
C MET A 102 16.38 -7.96 -3.65
N TYR A 103 15.81 -6.75 -3.50
CA TYR A 103 14.47 -6.48 -4.01
C TYR A 103 14.41 -6.68 -5.52
N GLU A 104 15.36 -6.13 -6.27
CA GLU A 104 15.42 -6.26 -7.74
C GLU A 104 15.51 -7.70 -8.18
N GLU A 105 16.36 -8.49 -7.53
CA GLU A 105 16.57 -9.89 -7.92
C GLU A 105 15.43 -10.80 -7.52
N PHE A 106 14.96 -10.68 -6.27
CA PHE A 106 14.06 -11.68 -5.68
C PHE A 106 12.58 -11.28 -5.69
N VAL A 107 12.24 -9.99 -5.61
CA VAL A 107 10.85 -9.57 -5.39
C VAL A 107 10.23 -8.89 -6.61
N LEU A 108 10.96 -7.96 -7.22
CA LEU A 108 10.48 -7.17 -8.35
C LEU A 108 9.92 -8.01 -9.53
N PRO A 109 10.52 -9.17 -9.91
CA PRO A 109 9.95 -10.01 -10.98
C PRO A 109 8.52 -10.50 -10.66
N TYR A 110 8.24 -10.76 -9.41
CA TYR A 110 6.94 -11.27 -8.96
C TYR A 110 5.93 -10.14 -8.75
N ASP A 111 6.35 -8.99 -8.20
CA ASP A 111 5.53 -7.79 -8.12
C ASP A 111 5.10 -7.33 -9.52
N ARG A 112 6.01 -7.40 -10.51
CA ARG A 112 5.69 -7.12 -11.91
C ARG A 112 4.64 -8.08 -12.47
N ARG A 113 4.72 -9.37 -12.17
CA ARG A 113 3.71 -10.35 -12.62
C ARG A 113 2.34 -10.08 -12.01
N VAL A 114 2.29 -9.65 -10.74
CA VAL A 114 1.03 -9.19 -10.14
C VAL A 114 0.51 -7.96 -10.88
N ALA A 115 1.37 -6.97 -11.14
CA ALA A 115 0.98 -5.77 -11.86
C ALA A 115 0.46 -6.08 -13.28
N GLU A 116 1.15 -6.95 -14.03
CA GLU A 116 0.74 -7.37 -15.38
C GLU A 116 -0.57 -8.18 -15.42
N ALA A 117 -0.98 -8.77 -14.29
CA ALA A 117 -2.21 -9.54 -14.20
C ALA A 117 -3.48 -8.71 -14.06
N PHE A 118 -3.35 -7.39 -13.78
CA PHE A 118 -4.43 -6.45 -13.52
C PHE A 118 -4.24 -5.17 -14.34
N SER A 119 -5.28 -4.31 -14.40
CA SER A 119 -5.24 -3.08 -15.19
C SER A 119 -4.38 -1.98 -14.57
N MET A 120 -4.22 -1.99 -13.25
CA MET A 120 -3.47 -1.00 -12.48
C MET A 120 -2.92 -1.65 -11.21
N ILE A 121 -1.79 -1.13 -10.72
CA ILE A 121 -1.21 -1.57 -9.46
C ILE A 121 -1.09 -0.42 -8.46
N GLY A 122 -1.45 -0.66 -7.22
CA GLY A 122 -1.11 0.18 -6.08
C GLY A 122 0.08 -0.41 -5.31
N VAL A 123 1.02 0.43 -4.91
CA VAL A 123 2.16 0.05 -4.08
C VAL A 123 2.02 0.69 -2.71
N HIS A 124 1.86 -0.13 -1.70
CA HIS A 124 1.86 0.30 -0.30
C HIS A 124 3.22 0.00 0.31
N ASN A 125 4.00 1.07 0.59
CA ASN A 125 5.32 0.96 1.22
C ASN A 125 5.28 1.21 2.75
N CYS A 126 4.08 1.38 3.31
CA CYS A 126 3.91 1.77 4.70
C CYS A 126 4.54 3.14 5.03
N ALA A 127 4.73 3.41 6.32
CA ALA A 127 5.39 4.62 6.79
C ALA A 127 6.93 4.56 6.72
N TRP A 128 7.49 3.74 5.81
CA TRP A 128 8.93 3.61 5.62
C TRP A 128 9.47 4.56 4.54
N ASN A 129 10.76 4.86 4.62
CA ASN A 129 11.47 5.55 3.55
C ASN A 129 11.47 4.69 2.27
N ALA A 130 10.86 5.19 1.20
CA ALA A 130 10.74 4.48 -0.07
C ALA A 130 11.88 4.78 -1.05
N ASP A 131 12.77 5.73 -0.75
CA ASP A 131 13.79 6.22 -1.69
C ASP A 131 14.64 5.12 -2.34
N PRO A 132 15.09 4.08 -1.61
CA PRO A 132 15.85 3.00 -2.22
C PRO A 132 15.07 2.22 -3.28
N TYR A 133 13.73 2.17 -3.16
CA TYR A 133 12.86 1.34 -3.99
C TYR A 133 12.08 2.12 -5.05
N VAL A 134 11.99 3.45 -4.94
CA VAL A 134 11.31 4.32 -5.93
C VAL A 134 11.74 4.01 -7.37
N PRO A 135 13.05 3.85 -7.72
CA PRO A 135 13.46 3.52 -9.08
C PRO A 135 12.97 2.15 -9.55
N HIS A 136 12.79 1.20 -8.64
CA HIS A 136 12.31 -0.15 -8.95
C HIS A 136 10.79 -0.15 -9.11
N TYR A 137 10.06 0.51 -8.21
CA TYR A 137 8.61 0.66 -8.29
C TYR A 137 8.18 1.39 -9.57
N ALA A 138 8.94 2.40 -10.01
CA ALA A 138 8.70 3.11 -11.26
C ALA A 138 8.85 2.22 -12.52
N ARG A 139 9.41 1.03 -12.39
CA ARG A 139 9.52 0.02 -13.48
C ARG A 139 8.31 -0.94 -13.53
N LEU A 140 7.42 -0.88 -12.54
CA LEU A 140 6.16 -1.64 -12.58
C LEU A 140 5.20 -0.98 -13.59
N PRO A 141 4.42 -1.78 -14.32
CA PRO A 141 3.41 -1.23 -15.22
C PRO A 141 2.27 -0.59 -14.44
N ASP A 142 1.75 0.52 -14.97
CA ASP A 142 0.49 1.14 -14.57
C ASP A 142 0.34 1.37 -13.03
N VAL A 143 1.40 1.93 -12.41
CA VAL A 143 1.34 2.31 -11.00
C VAL A 143 0.35 3.46 -10.82
N ALA A 144 -0.82 3.15 -10.24
CA ALA A 144 -1.92 4.09 -10.04
C ALA A 144 -2.02 4.61 -8.60
N TYR A 145 -1.33 3.98 -7.67
CA TYR A 145 -1.27 4.40 -6.27
C TYR A 145 0.13 4.14 -5.70
N MET A 146 0.62 5.08 -4.91
CA MET A 146 1.87 4.93 -4.16
C MET A 146 1.77 5.63 -2.82
N ASP A 147 2.07 4.91 -1.74
CA ASP A 147 2.28 5.51 -0.43
C ASP A 147 3.68 5.26 0.13
N MET A 148 4.09 6.12 1.05
CA MET A 148 5.40 6.06 1.70
C MET A 148 5.41 6.85 3.01
N GLY A 149 6.47 6.73 3.77
CA GLY A 149 6.70 7.48 4.99
C GLY A 149 7.27 8.88 4.76
N LEU A 150 7.17 9.69 5.79
CA LEU A 150 7.55 11.10 5.83
C LEU A 150 9.05 11.37 5.53
N GLU A 151 9.90 10.38 5.80
CA GLU A 151 11.36 10.47 5.60
C GLU A 151 11.80 10.28 4.13
N SER A 152 10.85 10.02 3.22
CA SER A 152 11.12 9.87 1.79
C SER A 152 11.37 11.22 1.12
N ASP A 153 12.12 11.20 0.02
CA ASP A 153 12.28 12.34 -0.90
C ASP A 153 10.99 12.53 -1.71
N LEU A 154 10.15 13.45 -1.23
CA LEU A 154 8.80 13.66 -1.74
C LEU A 154 8.77 14.19 -3.17
N GLU A 155 9.70 15.08 -3.53
CA GLU A 155 9.80 15.64 -4.88
C GLU A 155 10.22 14.56 -5.89
N ARG A 156 11.20 13.74 -5.52
CA ARG A 156 11.65 12.61 -6.33
C ARG A 156 10.54 11.59 -6.55
N ALA A 157 9.81 11.24 -5.49
CA ALA A 157 8.70 10.32 -5.59
C ALA A 157 7.55 10.89 -6.44
N ARG A 158 7.24 12.18 -6.28
CA ARG A 158 6.26 12.87 -7.13
C ARG A 158 6.66 12.84 -8.60
N ALA A 159 7.93 13.06 -8.90
CA ALA A 159 8.45 13.00 -10.28
C ALA A 159 8.40 11.59 -10.86
N ALA A 160 8.65 10.55 -10.03
CA ALA A 160 8.59 9.15 -10.46
C ALA A 160 7.16 8.66 -10.71
N PHE A 161 6.16 9.19 -9.99
CA PHE A 161 4.75 8.79 -10.07
C PHE A 161 3.83 9.97 -10.35
N PRO A 162 3.96 10.64 -11.51
CA PRO A 162 3.27 11.91 -11.78
C PRO A 162 1.75 11.75 -11.91
N THR A 163 1.27 10.57 -12.31
CA THR A 163 -0.16 10.28 -12.56
C THR A 163 -0.79 9.40 -11.47
N ALA A 164 0.01 8.86 -10.56
CA ALA A 164 -0.50 8.02 -9.49
C ALA A 164 -1.22 8.86 -8.43
N ARG A 165 -2.28 8.29 -7.84
CA ARG A 165 -2.79 8.78 -6.56
C ARG A 165 -1.71 8.54 -5.50
N ARG A 166 -1.28 9.60 -4.87
CA ARG A 166 -0.19 9.58 -3.90
C ARG A 166 -0.74 9.69 -2.48
N ALA A 167 -0.10 8.99 -1.55
CA ALA A 167 -0.40 9.15 -0.14
C ALA A 167 0.89 9.22 0.68
N LEU A 168 0.81 9.90 1.80
CA LEU A 168 1.87 9.93 2.79
C LEU A 168 1.36 9.36 4.11
N MET A 169 2.14 8.47 4.70
CA MET A 169 1.78 7.79 5.93
C MET A 169 2.60 8.31 7.11
N TYR A 170 1.87 8.73 8.14
CA TYR A 170 2.45 8.99 9.45
C TYR A 170 2.55 7.71 10.26
N THR A 171 3.61 7.60 11.07
CA THR A 171 3.71 6.52 12.05
C THR A 171 2.77 6.78 13.24
N PRO A 172 2.34 5.74 13.98
CA PRO A 172 1.59 5.92 15.23
C PRO A 172 2.33 6.80 16.24
N MET A 173 3.66 6.76 16.25
CA MET A 173 4.51 7.58 17.13
C MET A 173 4.44 9.06 16.75
N ASP A 174 4.49 9.38 15.45
CA ASP A 174 4.33 10.76 14.97
C ASP A 174 2.98 11.35 15.39
N VAL A 175 1.91 10.57 15.24
CA VAL A 175 0.55 10.98 15.65
C VAL A 175 0.50 11.30 17.14
N LYS A 176 1.16 10.49 17.96
CA LYS A 176 1.12 10.58 19.41
C LYS A 176 2.04 11.67 19.96
N GLU A 177 3.25 11.82 19.42
CA GLU A 177 4.34 12.55 20.06
C GLU A 177 4.65 13.90 19.42
N LYS A 178 4.42 14.07 18.12
CA LYS A 178 4.68 15.36 17.46
C LYS A 178 3.75 16.45 17.98
N THR A 179 4.31 17.63 18.21
CA THR A 179 3.54 18.84 18.51
C THR A 179 2.73 19.30 17.30
N LEU A 180 1.66 20.07 17.52
CA LEU A 180 0.88 20.65 16.41
C LEU A 180 1.76 21.53 15.48
N ALA A 181 2.76 22.23 16.04
CA ALA A 181 3.69 23.04 15.23
C ALA A 181 4.53 22.17 14.30
N GLN A 182 5.04 21.02 14.78
CA GLN A 182 5.80 20.08 13.96
C GLN A 182 4.91 19.47 12.88
N LEU A 183 3.70 19.03 13.23
CA LEU A 183 2.75 18.50 12.25
C LEU A 183 2.33 19.54 11.21
N THR A 184 2.18 20.81 11.61
CA THR A 184 1.91 21.91 10.67
C THR A 184 3.05 22.04 9.65
N ALA A 185 4.30 22.08 10.13
CA ALA A 185 5.46 22.18 9.26
C ALA A 185 5.57 20.98 8.31
N ASP A 186 5.34 19.76 8.82
CA ASP A 186 5.34 18.55 7.99
C ASP A 186 4.25 18.60 6.90
N LEU A 187 3.03 18.97 7.26
CA LEU A 187 1.91 18.99 6.32
C LEU A 187 2.05 20.14 5.28
N GLU A 188 2.65 21.26 5.66
CA GLU A 188 2.98 22.34 4.72
C GLU A 188 4.07 21.90 3.72
N ARG A 189 5.08 21.18 4.19
CA ARG A 189 6.09 20.56 3.32
C ARG A 189 5.45 19.54 2.36
N ILE A 190 4.61 18.65 2.88
CA ILE A 190 3.90 17.64 2.08
C ILE A 190 3.06 18.31 0.99
N ALA A 191 2.29 19.33 1.35
CA ALA A 191 1.44 20.04 0.39
C ALA A 191 2.26 20.69 -0.74
N GLY A 192 3.44 21.24 -0.43
CA GLY A 192 4.32 21.88 -1.41
C GLY A 192 5.06 20.88 -2.30
N GLU A 193 5.69 19.87 -1.69
CA GLU A 193 6.59 18.95 -2.37
C GLU A 193 5.85 17.77 -3.04
N TYR A 194 4.74 17.28 -2.43
CA TYR A 194 4.07 16.03 -2.84
C TYR A 194 2.62 16.21 -3.27
N GLY A 195 2.00 17.30 -2.91
CA GLY A 195 0.59 17.57 -3.23
C GLY A 195 0.26 17.59 -4.73
N PRO A 196 -0.99 17.35 -5.11
CA PRO A 196 -2.05 16.88 -4.24
C PRO A 196 -1.85 15.40 -3.84
N CYS A 197 -2.10 15.06 -2.58
CA CYS A 197 -1.94 13.72 -2.05
C CYS A 197 -2.87 13.48 -0.85
N ASP A 198 -3.08 12.21 -0.54
CA ASP A 198 -3.75 11.82 0.70
C ASP A 198 -2.75 11.83 1.86
N VAL A 199 -3.23 12.15 3.07
CA VAL A 199 -2.47 11.97 4.32
C VAL A 199 -3.14 10.87 5.13
N VAL A 200 -2.34 9.88 5.54
CA VAL A 200 -2.84 8.70 6.24
C VAL A 200 -2.28 8.65 7.64
N PHE A 201 -3.15 8.68 8.61
CA PHE A 201 -2.84 8.42 10.03
C PHE A 201 -3.28 6.99 10.35
N ALA A 202 -2.37 6.04 10.18
CA ALA A 202 -2.66 4.62 10.38
C ALA A 202 -2.28 4.14 11.78
N ASP A 203 -2.85 3.00 12.18
CA ASP A 203 -2.51 2.28 13.43
C ASP A 203 -2.54 3.16 14.68
N ILE A 204 -3.52 4.06 14.77
CA ILE A 204 -3.67 5.00 15.89
C ILE A 204 -3.78 4.23 17.20
N ASP A 205 -2.87 4.50 18.14
CA ASP A 205 -2.87 3.89 19.47
C ASP A 205 -4.16 4.22 20.21
N ARG A 206 -4.75 3.22 20.86
CA ARG A 206 -5.97 3.36 21.67
C ARG A 206 -5.85 4.45 22.76
N GLY A 207 -4.64 4.78 23.18
CA GLY A 207 -4.36 5.82 24.17
C GLY A 207 -4.34 7.24 23.59
N VAL A 208 -4.45 7.42 22.26
CA VAL A 208 -4.53 8.75 21.64
C VAL A 208 -5.94 9.31 21.86
N PRO A 209 -6.09 10.50 22.48
CA PRO A 209 -7.40 11.10 22.71
C PRO A 209 -8.11 11.48 21.41
N ASP A 210 -9.44 11.36 21.35
CA ASP A 210 -10.24 11.76 20.19
C ASP A 210 -10.01 13.24 19.81
N GLN A 211 -9.79 14.10 20.79
CA GLN A 211 -9.45 15.51 20.55
C GLN A 211 -8.22 15.64 19.64
N ARG A 212 -7.20 14.79 19.84
CA ARG A 212 -5.99 14.78 19.00
C ARG A 212 -6.33 14.44 17.56
N ILE A 213 -7.24 13.52 17.33
CA ILE A 213 -7.68 13.15 15.98
C ILE A 213 -8.42 14.30 15.30
N HIS A 214 -9.29 14.99 16.03
CA HIS A 214 -9.98 16.18 15.52
C HIS A 214 -8.98 17.30 15.17
N GLU A 215 -7.99 17.55 16.01
CA GLU A 215 -6.94 18.54 15.73
C GLU A 215 -6.15 18.23 14.45
N LEU A 216 -5.87 16.94 14.19
CA LEU A 216 -5.20 16.50 12.96
C LEU A 216 -6.07 16.70 11.72
N ILE A 217 -7.35 16.33 11.80
CA ILE A 217 -8.33 16.52 10.71
C ILE A 217 -8.45 18.02 10.39
N ASP A 218 -8.72 18.85 11.39
CA ASP A 218 -8.84 20.30 11.23
C ASP A 218 -7.57 20.93 10.63
N LEU A 219 -6.40 20.41 11.00
CA LEU A 219 -5.12 20.89 10.47
C LEU A 219 -4.96 20.54 8.99
N CYS A 220 -5.29 19.31 8.60
CA CYS A 220 -5.27 18.86 7.21
C CYS A 220 -6.23 19.67 6.35
N GLU A 221 -7.46 19.91 6.82
CA GLU A 221 -8.46 20.71 6.12
C GLU A 221 -7.97 22.14 5.89
N ARG A 222 -7.46 22.82 6.92
CA ARG A 222 -6.93 24.18 6.80
C ARG A 222 -5.78 24.30 5.81
N ILE A 223 -4.89 23.30 5.74
CA ILE A 223 -3.77 23.29 4.80
C ILE A 223 -4.25 23.02 3.38
N SER A 224 -5.19 22.09 3.21
CA SER A 224 -5.83 21.78 1.93
C SER A 224 -6.52 23.01 1.34
N ASP A 225 -7.30 23.74 2.13
CA ASP A 225 -8.02 24.95 1.69
C ASP A 225 -7.06 26.04 1.25
N ARG A 226 -5.97 26.26 1.98
CA ARG A 226 -4.93 27.23 1.60
C ARG A 226 -4.25 26.85 0.28
N SER A 227 -3.93 25.58 0.09
CA SER A 227 -3.30 25.09 -1.13
C SER A 227 -4.20 25.22 -2.35
N ALA A 228 -5.51 24.95 -2.19
CA ALA A 228 -6.50 25.12 -3.24
C ALA A 228 -6.68 26.61 -3.62
N ALA A 229 -6.69 27.52 -2.65
CA ALA A 229 -6.81 28.95 -2.89
C ALA A 229 -5.62 29.52 -3.68
N VAL A 230 -4.40 29.04 -3.41
CA VAL A 230 -3.19 29.44 -4.16
C VAL A 230 -3.24 28.94 -5.60
N ALA A 231 -3.71 27.72 -5.84
CA ALA A 231 -3.82 27.12 -7.17
C ALA A 231 -4.87 27.81 -8.07
N THR A 232 -5.87 28.47 -7.47
CA THR A 232 -6.95 29.18 -8.19
C THR A 232 -6.72 30.68 -8.39
N SER A 233 -5.66 31.22 -7.81
CA SER A 233 -5.32 32.66 -7.97
C SER A 233 -4.75 32.91 -9.37
N PRO A 234 -5.36 33.79 -10.20
CA PRO A 234 -4.83 34.13 -11.51
C PRO A 234 -3.48 34.84 -11.37
N THR A 235 -2.47 34.34 -12.07
CA THR A 235 -1.16 34.97 -12.23
C THR A 235 -1.24 36.20 -13.15
#